data_f197e4b9977d80dec0a7cb576bcae6fd
#
_entry.id   f197e4b9977d80dec0a7cb576bcae6fd
#
_cell.length_a   1.000
_cell.length_b   1.000
_cell.length_c   1.000
_cell.angle_alpha   90.00
_cell.angle_beta   90.00
_cell.angle_gamma   90.00
#
_symmetry.space_group_name_H-M   'P 1'
#
loop_
_entity.id
_entity.type
_entity.pdbx_description
1 polymer ?
#
loop_
_entity_poly.entity_id
_entity_poly.type
_entity_poly.pdbx_seq_one_letter_code
_entity_poly.pdbx_strand_id
1 'polypeptide(L)'
;LRFVFLTGVTKFSQVSVFSDLNQLNDISLDYSYATLCGITREELIATFKPEIETFGRKNHQSPEEVVTAMERNYDGYHFHPDGDGVFNPFSVLNAFSKLELGNYWFQTGTPTFLIELLQKSDYDLRTLLNGIEAPVSSFAEYRVDANNPIPLIYQSGYLTIKDYDREFQNYLLAFPNDEVRYGFINFLVPFYTPMKNNDQGFYIGKFVQDLRTGDYDSFLTRLEAFFGDIPYELNDQTERHYQV
;
A
#
# COMPACT_ATOMS: atom_id res chain seq x y z
N LEU A 1 -2.68 -28.31 -24.29
CA LEU A 1 -3.12 -27.82 -22.99
C LEU A 1 -4.59 -27.47 -23.07
N ARG A 2 -5.41 -27.92 -22.10
CA ARG A 2 -6.86 -27.61 -22.06
C ARG A 2 -7.15 -26.28 -21.38
N PHE A 3 -6.30 -25.85 -20.46
CA PHE A 3 -6.42 -24.62 -19.69
C PHE A 3 -5.03 -24.19 -19.18
N VAL A 4 -4.73 -22.88 -19.24
CA VAL A 4 -3.52 -22.29 -18.67
C VAL A 4 -3.92 -21.00 -17.99
N PHE A 5 -3.51 -20.82 -16.74
CA PHE A 5 -3.64 -19.60 -15.97
C PHE A 5 -2.23 -19.07 -15.67
N LEU A 6 -1.96 -17.83 -16.07
CA LEU A 6 -0.67 -17.17 -15.85
C LEU A 6 -0.88 -16.04 -14.85
N THR A 7 -0.07 -16.00 -13.81
CA THR A 7 -0.08 -14.93 -12.81
C THR A 7 1.34 -14.50 -12.47
N GLY A 8 1.50 -13.28 -11.96
CA GLY A 8 2.78 -12.72 -11.54
C GLY A 8 2.59 -11.41 -10.78
N VAL A 9 3.66 -10.95 -10.12
CA VAL A 9 3.64 -9.70 -9.33
C VAL A 9 3.59 -8.48 -10.24
N THR A 10 4.30 -8.52 -11.36
CA THR A 10 4.35 -7.42 -12.32
C THR A 10 4.03 -7.92 -13.72
N LYS A 11 3.33 -7.09 -14.49
CA LYS A 11 2.93 -7.39 -15.86
C LYS A 11 4.06 -7.02 -16.82
N PHE A 12 4.85 -8.00 -17.23
CA PHE A 12 5.89 -7.82 -18.26
C PHE A 12 5.28 -8.02 -19.65
N SER A 13 4.61 -7.00 -20.17
CA SER A 13 3.94 -7.09 -21.48
C SER A 13 4.91 -7.18 -22.67
N GLN A 14 6.20 -6.94 -22.46
CA GLN A 14 7.22 -6.93 -23.52
C GLN A 14 8.17 -8.15 -23.51
N VAL A 15 7.89 -9.16 -22.70
CA VAL A 15 8.66 -10.43 -22.84
C VAL A 15 8.18 -11.12 -24.09
N SER A 16 9.12 -11.51 -24.97
CA SER A 16 8.87 -12.17 -26.26
C SER A 16 7.92 -13.38 -26.20
N VAL A 17 7.77 -13.98 -25.01
CA VAL A 17 6.81 -15.06 -24.74
C VAL A 17 5.36 -14.64 -24.96
N PHE A 18 5.02 -13.36 -24.77
CA PHE A 18 3.63 -12.87 -24.93
C PHE A 18 3.35 -12.39 -26.37
N SER A 19 4.37 -11.99 -27.12
CA SER A 19 4.20 -11.59 -28.52
C SER A 19 3.78 -12.73 -29.44
N ASP A 20 4.11 -13.96 -29.07
CA ASP A 20 3.80 -15.17 -29.84
C ASP A 20 2.49 -15.87 -29.40
N LEU A 21 1.90 -15.44 -28.26
CA LEU A 21 0.68 -16.00 -27.68
C LEU A 21 -0.52 -15.08 -27.91
N ASN A 22 -0.96 -14.94 -29.16
CA ASN A 22 -2.10 -14.09 -29.56
C ASN A 22 -3.46 -14.50 -28.96
N GLN A 23 -3.52 -15.44 -28.02
CA GLN A 23 -4.76 -16.01 -27.48
C GLN A 23 -4.89 -15.81 -25.97
N LEU A 24 -4.03 -14.99 -25.35
CA LEU A 24 -4.14 -14.70 -23.93
C LEU A 24 -5.31 -13.71 -23.68
N ASN A 25 -6.21 -14.07 -22.79
CA ASN A 25 -7.22 -13.15 -22.26
C ASN A 25 -6.68 -12.51 -21.00
N ASP A 26 -6.46 -11.19 -21.03
CA ASP A 26 -6.06 -10.42 -19.86
C ASP A 26 -7.28 -10.11 -18.99
N ILE A 27 -7.34 -10.71 -17.82
CA ILE A 27 -8.43 -10.57 -16.85
C ILE A 27 -8.10 -9.65 -15.68
N SER A 28 -6.95 -8.96 -15.71
CA SER A 28 -6.44 -8.19 -14.58
C SER A 28 -7.37 -7.06 -14.13
N LEU A 29 -8.14 -6.47 -15.05
CA LEU A 29 -9.10 -5.40 -14.80
C LEU A 29 -10.52 -5.79 -15.28
N ASP A 30 -10.82 -7.07 -15.41
CA ASP A 30 -12.15 -7.55 -15.80
C ASP A 30 -13.04 -7.66 -14.56
N TYR A 31 -14.20 -7.01 -14.61
CA TYR A 31 -15.20 -7.00 -13.54
C TYR A 31 -15.58 -8.41 -13.07
N SER A 32 -15.69 -9.36 -14.01
CA SER A 32 -16.08 -10.75 -13.70
C SER A 32 -15.07 -11.48 -12.81
N TYR A 33 -13.86 -10.97 -12.69
CA TYR A 33 -12.76 -11.55 -11.91
C TYR A 33 -12.28 -10.63 -10.79
N ALA A 34 -13.01 -9.55 -10.50
CA ALA A 34 -12.58 -8.51 -9.54
C ALA A 34 -12.33 -9.04 -8.13
N THR A 35 -12.99 -10.12 -7.73
CA THR A 35 -12.85 -10.74 -6.39
C THR A 35 -11.99 -12.01 -6.37
N LEU A 36 -11.44 -12.43 -7.53
CA LEU A 36 -10.76 -13.73 -7.67
C LEU A 36 -9.53 -13.88 -6.73
N CYS A 37 -8.81 -12.80 -6.48
CA CYS A 37 -7.53 -12.84 -5.75
C CYS A 37 -7.63 -12.38 -4.30
N GLY A 38 -8.84 -12.24 -3.74
CA GLY A 38 -9.05 -11.77 -2.38
C GLY A 38 -10.15 -12.54 -1.65
N ILE A 39 -10.50 -12.05 -0.46
CA ILE A 39 -11.64 -12.53 0.33
C ILE A 39 -12.65 -11.38 0.38
N THR A 40 -13.89 -11.60 -0.03
CA THR A 40 -14.94 -10.59 0.12
C THR A 40 -15.38 -10.45 1.59
N ARG A 41 -16.06 -9.36 1.91
CA ARG A 41 -16.61 -9.14 3.26
C ARG A 41 -17.56 -10.25 3.68
N GLU A 42 -18.42 -10.66 2.77
CA GLU A 42 -19.39 -11.74 2.98
C GLU A 42 -18.69 -13.08 3.23
N GLU A 43 -17.67 -13.39 2.44
CA GLU A 43 -16.85 -14.59 2.63
C GLU A 43 -16.10 -14.57 3.95
N LEU A 44 -15.53 -13.42 4.36
CA LEU A 44 -14.87 -13.25 5.65
C LEU A 44 -15.82 -13.59 6.80
N ILE A 45 -17.01 -12.99 6.82
CA ILE A 45 -18.00 -13.19 7.88
C ILE A 45 -18.53 -14.61 7.88
N ALA A 46 -18.83 -15.17 6.71
CA ALA A 46 -19.41 -16.50 6.61
C ALA A 46 -18.41 -17.62 6.95
N THR A 47 -17.17 -17.47 6.49
CA THR A 47 -16.16 -18.53 6.59
C THR A 47 -15.40 -18.50 7.91
N PHE A 48 -15.04 -17.27 8.40
CA PHE A 48 -14.16 -17.08 9.55
C PHE A 48 -14.89 -16.69 10.85
N LYS A 49 -16.18 -17.02 10.96
CA LYS A 49 -16.96 -16.71 12.16
C LYS A 49 -16.32 -17.21 13.46
N PRO A 50 -15.82 -18.46 13.56
CA PRO A 50 -15.13 -18.94 14.78
C PRO A 50 -13.86 -18.17 15.12
N GLU A 51 -13.10 -17.78 14.10
CA GLU A 51 -11.87 -17.00 14.22
C GLU A 51 -12.15 -15.58 14.69
N ILE A 52 -13.19 -14.93 14.13
CA ILE A 52 -13.68 -13.61 14.54
C ILE A 52 -14.07 -13.62 16.01
N GLU A 53 -14.85 -14.62 16.46
CA GLU A 53 -15.27 -14.76 17.85
C GLU A 53 -14.06 -15.00 18.78
N THR A 54 -13.08 -15.78 18.34
CA THR A 54 -11.87 -16.09 19.11
C THR A 54 -10.97 -14.86 19.23
N PHE A 55 -10.79 -14.13 18.13
CA PHE A 55 -10.06 -12.87 18.09
C PHE A 55 -10.70 -11.84 19.02
N GLY A 56 -12.03 -11.69 18.94
CA GLY A 56 -12.79 -10.76 19.77
C GLY A 56 -12.65 -11.05 21.26
N ARG A 57 -12.75 -12.32 21.66
CA ARG A 57 -12.58 -12.74 23.07
C ARG A 57 -11.20 -12.40 23.61
N LYS A 58 -10.13 -12.62 22.80
CA LYS A 58 -8.76 -12.28 23.22
C LYS A 58 -8.54 -10.79 23.39
N ASN A 59 -9.13 -10.00 22.47
CA ASN A 59 -8.87 -8.57 22.37
C ASN A 59 -9.97 -7.70 23.03
N HIS A 60 -10.93 -8.32 23.71
CA HIS A 60 -12.07 -7.63 24.34
C HIS A 60 -12.90 -6.80 23.37
N GLN A 61 -13.14 -7.34 22.17
CA GLN A 61 -13.89 -6.73 21.09
C GLN A 61 -15.12 -7.57 20.73
N SER A 62 -16.19 -6.92 20.31
CA SER A 62 -17.33 -7.56 19.67
C SER A 62 -16.97 -8.10 18.28
N PRO A 63 -17.72 -9.06 17.72
CA PRO A 63 -17.51 -9.53 16.36
C PRO A 63 -17.54 -8.41 15.31
N GLU A 64 -18.42 -7.42 15.47
CA GLU A 64 -18.50 -6.26 14.58
C GLU A 64 -17.26 -5.36 14.67
N GLU A 65 -16.75 -5.12 15.87
CA GLU A 65 -15.50 -4.36 16.06
C GLU A 65 -14.30 -5.08 15.44
N VAL A 66 -14.26 -6.43 15.52
CA VAL A 66 -13.21 -7.22 14.86
C VAL A 66 -13.30 -7.07 13.34
N VAL A 67 -14.49 -7.22 12.76
CA VAL A 67 -14.69 -7.06 11.31
C VAL A 67 -14.28 -5.66 10.88
N THR A 68 -14.72 -4.62 11.57
CA THR A 68 -14.35 -3.22 11.28
C THR A 68 -12.84 -3.00 11.36
N ALA A 69 -12.19 -3.60 12.36
CA ALA A 69 -10.73 -3.52 12.48
C ALA A 69 -10.02 -4.26 11.35
N MET A 70 -10.52 -5.42 10.92
CA MET A 70 -10.01 -6.15 9.77
C MET A 70 -10.20 -5.37 8.46
N GLU A 71 -11.38 -4.77 8.25
CA GLU A 71 -11.67 -3.92 7.09
C GLU A 71 -10.66 -2.78 7.00
N ARG A 72 -10.47 -2.04 8.06
CA ARG A 72 -9.55 -0.91 8.10
C ARG A 72 -8.10 -1.30 7.78
N ASN A 73 -7.67 -2.49 8.24
CA ASN A 73 -6.27 -2.90 8.13
C ASN A 73 -5.98 -3.70 6.87
N TYR A 74 -6.93 -4.50 6.33
CA TYR A 74 -6.61 -5.51 5.32
C TYR A 74 -7.53 -5.52 4.11
N ASP A 75 -8.65 -4.79 4.14
CA ASP A 75 -9.59 -4.66 3.03
C ASP A 75 -9.17 -3.54 2.06
N GLY A 76 -10.01 -3.32 1.05
CA GLY A 76 -9.97 -2.15 0.18
C GLY A 76 -9.13 -2.31 -1.09
N TYR A 77 -8.68 -3.53 -1.41
CA TYR A 77 -8.15 -3.82 -2.73
C TYR A 77 -9.28 -3.90 -3.75
N HIS A 78 -9.23 -3.06 -4.77
CA HIS A 78 -10.15 -3.08 -5.91
C HIS A 78 -9.39 -3.35 -7.19
N PHE A 79 -9.81 -4.38 -7.91
CA PHE A 79 -9.27 -4.74 -9.22
C PHE A 79 -10.12 -4.24 -10.39
N HIS A 80 -11.29 -3.66 -10.08
CA HIS A 80 -12.16 -2.96 -11.02
C HIS A 80 -12.87 -1.81 -10.31
N PRO A 81 -13.11 -0.64 -10.96
CA PRO A 81 -13.76 0.50 -10.30
C PRO A 81 -15.15 0.21 -9.75
N ASP A 82 -15.92 -0.58 -10.51
CA ASP A 82 -17.29 -0.97 -10.13
C ASP A 82 -17.33 -2.32 -9.38
N GLY A 83 -16.17 -2.92 -9.06
CA GLY A 83 -16.08 -4.21 -8.35
C GLY A 83 -16.02 -4.03 -6.84
N ASP A 84 -16.38 -5.08 -6.12
CA ASP A 84 -16.27 -5.09 -4.66
C ASP A 84 -14.81 -5.06 -4.21
N GLY A 85 -14.56 -4.42 -3.06
CA GLY A 85 -13.29 -4.48 -2.37
C GLY A 85 -13.05 -5.88 -1.79
N VAL A 86 -11.78 -6.26 -1.74
CA VAL A 86 -11.40 -7.55 -1.16
C VAL A 86 -10.27 -7.39 -0.16
N PHE A 87 -10.31 -8.24 0.87
CA PHE A 87 -9.26 -8.38 1.85
C PHE A 87 -8.03 -9.08 1.27
N ASN A 88 -6.85 -8.71 1.76
CA ASN A 88 -5.63 -9.46 1.54
C ASN A 88 -5.70 -10.80 2.33
N PRO A 89 -5.77 -11.96 1.64
CA PRO A 89 -5.91 -13.24 2.33
C PRO A 89 -4.73 -13.57 3.25
N PHE A 90 -3.52 -13.21 2.85
CA PHE A 90 -2.32 -13.47 3.64
C PHE A 90 -2.36 -12.74 4.98
N SER A 91 -2.72 -11.45 4.97
CA SER A 91 -2.79 -10.64 6.19
C SER A 91 -3.93 -11.09 7.11
N VAL A 92 -5.11 -11.38 6.55
CA VAL A 92 -6.26 -11.91 7.31
C VAL A 92 -5.92 -13.22 8.02
N LEU A 93 -5.35 -14.17 7.30
CA LEU A 93 -5.01 -15.49 7.87
C LEU A 93 -3.94 -15.37 8.97
N ASN A 94 -2.95 -14.50 8.80
CA ASN A 94 -1.95 -14.24 9.84
C ASN A 94 -2.56 -13.56 11.07
N ALA A 95 -3.45 -12.57 10.87
CA ALA A 95 -4.14 -11.90 11.97
C ALA A 95 -4.95 -12.88 12.81
N PHE A 96 -5.73 -13.75 12.18
CA PHE A 96 -6.48 -14.78 12.89
C PHE A 96 -5.56 -15.81 13.56
N SER A 97 -4.50 -16.25 12.91
CA SER A 97 -3.55 -17.20 13.48
C SER A 97 -2.83 -16.66 14.73
N LYS A 98 -2.45 -15.37 14.73
CA LYS A 98 -1.74 -14.73 15.83
C LYS A 98 -2.67 -14.05 16.83
N LEU A 99 -3.95 -13.90 16.48
CA LEU A 99 -4.98 -13.18 17.23
C LEU A 99 -4.55 -11.72 17.55
N GLU A 100 -3.91 -11.07 16.59
CA GLU A 100 -3.53 -9.66 16.69
C GLU A 100 -3.47 -9.03 15.28
N LEU A 101 -3.64 -7.71 15.21
CA LEU A 101 -3.43 -6.94 14.00
C LEU A 101 -1.94 -6.62 13.82
N GLY A 102 -1.44 -6.72 12.60
CA GLY A 102 -0.03 -6.44 12.30
C GLY A 102 0.20 -6.20 10.80
N ASN A 103 1.40 -5.74 10.45
CA ASN A 103 1.78 -5.44 9.06
C ASN A 103 2.38 -6.69 8.39
N TYR A 104 1.58 -7.72 8.23
CA TYR A 104 2.05 -9.06 7.79
C TYR A 104 2.53 -9.09 6.35
N TRP A 105 1.83 -8.40 5.46
CA TRP A 105 2.19 -8.37 4.06
C TRP A 105 3.57 -7.75 3.82
N PHE A 106 3.91 -6.68 4.55
CA PHE A 106 5.22 -6.04 4.46
C PHE A 106 6.37 -6.92 4.94
N GLN A 107 6.12 -7.87 5.85
CA GLN A 107 7.15 -8.79 6.35
C GLN A 107 7.62 -9.78 5.28
N THR A 108 6.88 -9.97 4.20
CA THR A 108 7.22 -10.95 3.15
C THR A 108 8.22 -10.44 2.11
N GLY A 109 8.64 -9.22 2.21
CA GLY A 109 9.70 -8.65 1.39
C GLY A 109 9.26 -7.47 0.55
N THR A 110 9.71 -6.29 0.95
CA THR A 110 9.53 -5.09 0.14
C THR A 110 10.59 -5.07 -0.96
N PRO A 111 10.22 -4.80 -2.21
CA PRO A 111 11.19 -4.84 -3.30
C PRO A 111 12.22 -3.70 -3.17
N THR A 112 13.48 -4.03 -2.90
CA THR A 112 14.58 -3.06 -2.82
C THR A 112 14.67 -2.20 -4.08
N PHE A 113 14.35 -2.79 -5.25
CA PHE A 113 14.36 -2.07 -6.52
C PHE A 113 13.35 -0.90 -6.59
N LEU A 114 12.22 -1.00 -5.87
CA LEU A 114 11.24 0.10 -5.82
C LEU A 114 11.83 1.32 -5.12
N ILE A 115 12.60 1.10 -4.04
CA ILE A 115 13.29 2.19 -3.34
C ILE A 115 14.33 2.84 -4.23
N GLU A 116 15.18 2.01 -4.85
CA GLU A 116 16.19 2.53 -5.76
C GLU A 116 15.56 3.35 -6.90
N LEU A 117 14.40 2.93 -7.38
CA LEU A 117 13.64 3.69 -8.37
C LEU A 117 13.15 5.01 -7.80
N LEU A 118 12.52 4.99 -6.62
CA LEU A 118 11.98 6.19 -5.97
C LEU A 118 13.08 7.18 -5.58
N GLN A 119 14.23 6.70 -5.13
CA GLN A 119 15.39 7.56 -4.83
C GLN A 119 15.98 8.24 -6.07
N LYS A 120 15.90 7.57 -7.23
CA LYS A 120 16.36 8.12 -8.52
C LYS A 120 15.31 8.98 -9.21
N SER A 121 14.06 8.92 -8.77
CA SER A 121 12.96 9.69 -9.33
C SER A 121 12.86 11.04 -8.60
N ASP A 122 12.43 12.07 -9.33
CA ASP A 122 12.05 13.36 -8.75
C ASP A 122 10.55 13.39 -8.36
N TYR A 123 9.97 12.21 -8.16
CA TYR A 123 8.55 12.08 -7.89
C TYR A 123 8.20 12.55 -6.46
N ASP A 124 7.21 13.41 -6.35
CA ASP A 124 6.69 13.87 -5.05
C ASP A 124 5.82 12.80 -4.38
N LEU A 125 6.42 12.05 -3.46
CA LEU A 125 5.75 10.96 -2.74
C LEU A 125 4.55 11.41 -1.89
N ARG A 126 4.43 12.72 -1.57
CA ARG A 126 3.28 13.25 -0.82
C ARG A 126 1.97 13.11 -1.61
N THR A 127 2.06 13.12 -2.93
CA THR A 127 0.90 12.92 -3.80
C THR A 127 0.23 11.57 -3.56
N LEU A 128 1.00 10.54 -3.15
CA LEU A 128 0.48 9.22 -2.80
C LEU A 128 -0.53 9.24 -1.64
N LEU A 129 -0.40 10.20 -0.73
CA LEU A 129 -1.26 10.32 0.45
C LEU A 129 -2.67 10.80 0.11
N ASN A 130 -2.79 11.59 -0.96
CA ASN A 130 -4.05 12.24 -1.37
C ASN A 130 -4.76 11.50 -2.51
N GLY A 131 -4.17 10.43 -3.00
CA GLY A 131 -4.61 9.76 -4.22
C GLY A 131 -4.01 10.37 -5.48
N ILE A 132 -3.85 9.54 -6.51
CA ILE A 132 -3.19 9.89 -7.76
C ILE A 132 -4.09 9.53 -8.92
N GLU A 133 -4.25 10.47 -9.84
CA GLU A 133 -4.85 10.20 -11.13
C GLU A 133 -3.84 9.55 -12.08
N ALA A 134 -4.22 8.44 -12.69
CA ALA A 134 -3.40 7.73 -13.64
C ALA A 134 -4.23 7.32 -14.87
N PRO A 135 -3.78 7.67 -16.10
CA PRO A 135 -4.50 7.31 -17.31
C PRO A 135 -4.49 5.79 -17.52
N VAL A 136 -5.55 5.24 -18.11
CA VAL A 136 -5.69 3.81 -18.44
C VAL A 136 -4.46 3.27 -19.18
N SER A 137 -3.86 4.08 -20.06
CA SER A 137 -2.65 3.72 -20.80
C SER A 137 -1.46 3.38 -19.92
N SER A 138 -1.38 3.93 -18.70
CA SER A 138 -0.32 3.62 -17.73
C SER A 138 -0.33 2.17 -17.25
N PHE A 139 -1.46 1.47 -17.41
CA PHE A 139 -1.62 0.06 -17.00
C PHE A 139 -1.50 -0.92 -18.15
N ALA A 140 -1.56 -0.43 -19.39
CA ALA A 140 -1.47 -1.27 -20.59
C ALA A 140 -0.03 -1.71 -20.89
N GLU A 141 0.96 -0.87 -20.58
CA GLU A 141 2.36 -1.12 -20.86
C GLU A 141 3.19 -0.98 -19.58
N TYR A 142 3.89 -2.04 -19.20
CA TYR A 142 4.89 -1.96 -18.16
C TYR A 142 6.23 -1.49 -18.73
N ARG A 143 6.62 -0.29 -18.40
CA ARG A 143 8.01 0.18 -18.53
C ARG A 143 8.48 0.65 -17.15
N VAL A 144 9.64 0.17 -16.74
CA VAL A 144 10.31 0.75 -15.56
C VAL A 144 10.79 2.14 -15.98
N ASP A 145 10.03 3.16 -15.60
CA ASP A 145 10.39 4.55 -15.81
C ASP A 145 10.57 5.23 -14.46
N ALA A 146 11.79 5.72 -14.21
CA ALA A 146 12.08 6.46 -12.99
C ALA A 146 11.28 7.77 -12.89
N ASN A 147 10.86 8.34 -14.03
CA ASN A 147 10.04 9.57 -14.04
C ASN A 147 8.55 9.30 -13.75
N ASN A 148 8.09 8.04 -13.91
CA ASN A 148 6.73 7.66 -13.59
C ASN A 148 6.69 6.30 -12.83
N PRO A 149 6.89 6.29 -11.51
CA PRO A 149 6.92 5.07 -10.71
C PRO A 149 5.50 4.48 -10.45
N ILE A 150 4.43 5.20 -10.75
CA ILE A 150 3.06 4.85 -10.38
C ILE A 150 2.61 3.48 -10.89
N PRO A 151 2.82 3.11 -12.17
CA PRO A 151 2.44 1.79 -12.66
C PRO A 151 3.10 0.66 -11.86
N LEU A 152 4.36 0.85 -11.47
CA LEU A 152 5.09 -0.13 -10.68
C LEU A 152 4.56 -0.21 -9.24
N ILE A 153 4.32 0.93 -8.60
CA ILE A 153 3.76 1.00 -7.23
C ILE A 153 2.39 0.30 -7.20
N TYR A 154 1.53 0.55 -8.21
CA TYR A 154 0.24 -0.10 -8.35
C TYR A 154 0.38 -1.62 -8.56
N GLN A 155 1.17 -2.05 -9.53
CA GLN A 155 1.34 -3.48 -9.83
C GLN A 155 1.99 -4.26 -8.68
N SER A 156 2.80 -3.60 -7.87
CA SER A 156 3.39 -4.18 -6.66
C SER A 156 2.41 -4.27 -5.49
N GLY A 157 1.15 -3.81 -5.65
CA GLY A 157 0.10 -3.92 -4.65
C GLY A 157 0.09 -2.83 -3.58
N TYR A 158 0.89 -1.76 -3.74
CA TYR A 158 0.87 -0.63 -2.80
C TYR A 158 -0.28 0.34 -3.05
N LEU A 159 -0.74 0.44 -4.30
CA LEU A 159 -1.92 1.22 -4.67
C LEU A 159 -3.01 0.31 -5.22
N THR A 160 -4.24 0.79 -5.14
CA THR A 160 -5.43 0.14 -5.67
C THR A 160 -6.31 1.17 -6.35
N ILE A 161 -7.24 0.72 -7.19
CA ILE A 161 -8.24 1.58 -7.83
C ILE A 161 -9.26 1.99 -6.77
N LYS A 162 -9.50 3.30 -6.64
CA LYS A 162 -10.55 3.84 -5.76
C LYS A 162 -11.72 4.42 -6.54
N ASP A 163 -11.46 4.91 -7.74
CA ASP A 163 -12.47 5.49 -8.62
C ASP A 163 -11.99 5.50 -10.07
N TYR A 164 -12.89 5.81 -11.00
CA TYR A 164 -12.59 5.92 -12.42
C TYR A 164 -13.39 7.06 -13.07
N ASP A 165 -12.66 8.06 -13.56
CA ASP A 165 -13.23 9.11 -14.37
C ASP A 165 -13.45 8.61 -15.79
N ARG A 166 -14.72 8.44 -16.18
CA ARG A 166 -15.12 7.92 -17.49
C ARG A 166 -14.95 8.96 -18.60
N GLU A 167 -14.98 10.25 -18.28
CA GLU A 167 -14.81 11.34 -19.25
C GLU A 167 -13.35 11.46 -19.67
N PHE A 168 -12.43 11.48 -18.69
CA PHE A 168 -11.00 11.63 -18.95
C PHE A 168 -10.24 10.31 -19.01
N GLN A 169 -10.92 9.18 -18.78
CA GLN A 169 -10.33 7.83 -18.76
C GLN A 169 -9.14 7.70 -17.79
N ASN A 170 -9.29 8.29 -16.60
CA ASN A 170 -8.31 8.24 -15.53
C ASN A 170 -8.82 7.40 -14.35
N TYR A 171 -7.95 6.54 -13.82
CA TYR A 171 -8.16 5.91 -12.52
C TYR A 171 -7.70 6.84 -11.41
N LEU A 172 -8.46 6.90 -10.33
CA LEU A 172 -7.98 7.40 -9.05
C LEU A 172 -7.38 6.24 -8.27
N LEU A 173 -6.09 6.32 -7.97
CA LEU A 173 -5.33 5.33 -7.21
C LEU A 173 -5.02 5.85 -5.82
N ALA A 174 -5.15 5.00 -4.80
CA ALA A 174 -4.72 5.30 -3.44
C ALA A 174 -4.29 4.03 -2.70
N PHE A 175 -3.75 4.17 -1.50
CA PHE A 175 -3.47 3.02 -0.64
C PHE A 175 -4.74 2.23 -0.36
N PRO A 176 -4.71 0.88 -0.42
CA PRO A 176 -5.89 0.07 -0.15
C PRO A 176 -6.37 0.24 1.30
N ASN A 177 -5.45 0.18 2.26
CA ASN A 177 -5.74 0.11 3.69
C ASN A 177 -4.58 0.62 4.55
N ASP A 178 -4.78 0.59 5.87
CA ASP A 178 -3.81 1.09 6.84
C ASP A 178 -2.53 0.25 6.90
N GLU A 179 -2.61 -1.09 6.73
CA GLU A 179 -1.41 -1.94 6.69
C GLU A 179 -0.45 -1.47 5.61
N VAL A 180 -0.96 -1.30 4.39
CA VAL A 180 -0.14 -0.92 3.24
C VAL A 180 0.34 0.51 3.37
N ARG A 181 -0.54 1.43 3.78
CA ARG A 181 -0.21 2.85 3.95
C ARG A 181 0.91 3.05 4.96
N TYR A 182 0.74 2.54 6.18
CA TYR A 182 1.75 2.72 7.24
C TYR A 182 3.01 1.90 6.96
N GLY A 183 2.86 0.68 6.43
CA GLY A 183 4.00 -0.12 6.03
C GLY A 183 4.86 0.58 5.00
N PHE A 184 4.23 1.14 3.94
CA PHE A 184 4.94 1.86 2.89
C PHE A 184 5.67 3.11 3.40
N ILE A 185 5.00 3.91 4.23
CA ILE A 185 5.61 5.10 4.82
C ILE A 185 6.79 4.70 5.71
N ASN A 186 6.59 3.77 6.65
CA ASN A 186 7.65 3.32 7.55
C ASN A 186 8.84 2.72 6.80
N PHE A 187 8.57 2.08 5.68
CA PHE A 187 9.61 1.50 4.85
C PHE A 187 10.43 2.57 4.11
N LEU A 188 9.81 3.67 3.66
CA LEU A 188 10.50 4.74 2.97
C LEU A 188 11.35 5.62 3.89
N VAL A 189 10.89 5.87 5.11
CA VAL A 189 11.54 6.81 6.05
C VAL A 189 13.05 6.59 6.19
N PRO A 190 13.61 5.36 6.35
CA PRO A 190 15.05 5.14 6.49
C PRO A 190 15.89 5.57 5.29
N PHE A 191 15.29 5.65 4.12
CA PHE A 191 15.98 6.00 2.88
C PHE A 191 16.00 7.50 2.60
N TYR A 192 15.15 8.25 3.31
CA TYR A 192 15.03 9.68 3.17
C TYR A 192 15.43 10.44 4.44
N THR A 193 15.68 9.72 5.54
CA THR A 193 16.09 10.31 6.80
C THR A 193 17.34 9.60 7.36
N PRO A 194 18.24 10.29 8.07
CA PRO A 194 19.38 9.66 8.74
C PRO A 194 19.00 8.83 9.97
N MET A 195 17.71 8.66 10.25
CA MET A 195 17.22 7.97 11.44
C MET A 195 17.47 6.46 11.36
N LYS A 196 17.92 5.90 12.48
CA LYS A 196 18.01 4.44 12.62
C LYS A 196 16.62 3.82 12.74
N ASN A 197 16.42 2.66 12.12
CA ASN A 197 15.13 1.95 12.08
C ASN A 197 14.43 1.78 13.44
N ASN A 198 15.20 1.66 14.53
CA ASN A 198 14.65 1.43 15.87
C ASN A 198 14.03 2.67 16.53
N ASP A 199 14.35 3.85 16.07
CA ASP A 199 13.94 5.10 16.72
C ASP A 199 12.71 5.76 16.06
N GLN A 200 12.40 5.36 14.82
CA GLN A 200 11.34 5.98 14.00
C GLN A 200 9.95 5.91 14.62
N GLY A 201 9.54 4.72 15.07
CA GLY A 201 8.21 4.54 15.65
C GLY A 201 8.03 5.37 16.93
N PHE A 202 9.11 5.56 17.70
CA PHE A 202 9.09 6.39 18.88
C PHE A 202 8.91 7.87 18.55
N TYR A 203 9.66 8.39 17.59
CA TYR A 203 9.57 9.80 17.20
C TYR A 203 8.21 10.13 16.58
N ILE A 204 7.73 9.33 15.61
CA ILE A 204 6.42 9.53 14.99
C ILE A 204 5.31 9.45 16.04
N GLY A 205 5.35 8.48 16.94
CA GLY A 205 4.37 8.35 18.02
C GLY A 205 4.33 9.58 18.92
N LYS A 206 5.49 10.17 19.24
CA LYS A 206 5.59 11.40 20.05
C LYS A 206 5.05 12.63 19.31
N PHE A 207 5.39 12.82 18.03
CA PHE A 207 4.82 13.88 17.21
C PHE A 207 3.30 13.81 17.16
N VAL A 208 2.75 12.62 16.93
CA VAL A 208 1.30 12.41 16.89
C VAL A 208 0.66 12.68 18.26
N GLN A 209 1.31 12.26 19.35
CA GLN A 209 0.82 12.50 20.71
C GLN A 209 0.78 13.99 21.02
N ASP A 210 1.86 14.73 20.77
CA ASP A 210 1.97 16.15 21.02
C ASP A 210 0.83 16.92 20.28
N LEU A 211 0.61 16.58 19.00
CA LEU A 211 -0.48 17.18 18.21
C LEU A 211 -1.88 16.82 18.75
N ARG A 212 -2.10 15.58 19.16
CA ARG A 212 -3.39 15.13 19.72
C ARG A 212 -3.73 15.78 21.05
N THR A 213 -2.71 16.07 21.85
CA THR A 213 -2.87 16.76 23.16
C THR A 213 -2.86 18.27 23.03
N GLY A 214 -2.60 18.82 21.83
CA GLY A 214 -2.49 20.27 21.62
C GLY A 214 -1.20 20.88 22.17
N ASP A 215 -0.21 20.05 22.49
CA ASP A 215 1.12 20.47 22.97
C ASP A 215 2.01 20.88 21.79
N TYR A 216 1.70 22.02 21.20
CA TYR A 216 2.43 22.53 20.03
C TYR A 216 3.87 22.93 20.34
N ASP A 217 4.16 23.34 21.58
CA ASP A 217 5.52 23.71 21.99
C ASP A 217 6.44 22.46 21.99
N SER A 218 5.99 21.36 22.56
CA SER A 218 6.70 20.09 22.50
C SER A 218 6.85 19.58 21.08
N PHE A 219 5.81 19.68 20.27
CA PHE A 219 5.86 19.33 18.84
C PHE A 219 6.92 20.11 18.09
N LEU A 220 6.93 21.44 18.21
CA LEU A 220 7.89 22.31 17.53
C LEU A 220 9.33 22.07 18.02
N THR A 221 9.52 21.88 19.32
CA THR A 221 10.84 21.56 19.91
C THR A 221 11.40 20.23 19.36
N ARG A 222 10.53 19.20 19.22
CA ARG A 222 10.94 17.93 18.60
C ARG A 222 11.23 18.09 17.12
N LEU A 223 10.45 18.90 16.43
CA LEU A 223 10.64 19.16 15.00
C LEU A 223 11.97 19.88 14.76
N GLU A 224 12.30 20.87 15.59
CA GLU A 224 13.58 21.56 15.54
C GLU A 224 14.76 20.61 15.81
N ALA A 225 14.65 19.76 16.84
CA ALA A 225 15.65 18.74 17.13
C ALA A 225 15.78 17.73 15.97
N PHE A 226 14.67 17.30 15.37
CA PHE A 226 14.68 16.39 14.23
C PHE A 226 15.43 16.96 13.03
N PHE A 227 15.19 18.23 12.70
CA PHE A 227 15.94 18.90 11.62
C PHE A 227 17.39 19.23 12.01
N GLY A 228 17.66 19.51 13.30
CA GLY A 228 19.00 19.73 13.82
C GLY A 228 19.91 18.51 13.78
N ASP A 229 19.33 17.30 13.87
CA ASP A 229 20.05 16.04 13.77
C ASP A 229 20.39 15.62 12.32
N ILE A 230 19.84 16.32 11.31
CA ILE A 230 20.17 16.08 9.90
C ILE A 230 21.57 16.64 9.62
N PRO A 231 22.58 15.81 9.25
CA PRO A 231 23.92 16.27 8.96
C PRO A 231 23.93 17.32 7.85
N TYR A 232 24.62 18.42 8.07
CA TYR A 232 24.73 19.54 7.09
C TYR A 232 25.23 19.07 5.72
N GLU A 233 26.07 18.03 5.69
CA GLU A 233 26.60 17.43 4.47
C GLU A 233 25.54 16.72 3.61
N LEU A 234 24.42 16.33 4.20
CA LEU A 234 23.28 15.73 3.51
C LEU A 234 22.23 16.78 3.08
N ASN A 235 22.39 18.00 3.56
CA ASN A 235 21.48 19.09 3.23
C ASN A 235 21.96 19.78 1.95
N ASP A 236 21.43 19.36 0.82
CA ASP A 236 21.68 19.96 -0.48
C ASP A 236 20.91 21.28 -0.70
N GLN A 237 20.25 21.80 0.35
CA GLN A 237 19.39 22.99 0.36
C GLN A 237 18.24 22.93 -0.67
N THR A 238 17.89 21.74 -1.14
CA THR A 238 16.73 21.56 -2.01
C THR A 238 15.46 21.41 -1.18
N GLU A 239 14.35 21.87 -1.72
CA GLU A 239 13.02 21.71 -1.12
C GLU A 239 12.72 20.24 -0.78
N ARG A 240 13.26 19.31 -1.55
CA ARG A 240 13.14 17.86 -1.39
C ARG A 240 13.63 17.37 -0.01
N HIS A 241 14.66 17.98 0.55
CA HIS A 241 15.24 17.59 1.84
C HIS A 241 14.30 17.91 3.03
N TYR A 242 13.41 18.88 2.87
CA TYR A 242 12.45 19.30 3.88
C TYR A 242 11.05 18.67 3.69
N GLN A 243 10.87 17.84 2.67
CA GLN A 243 9.58 17.25 2.29
C GLN A 243 9.37 15.82 2.81
N VAL A 244 10.36 15.23 3.45
CA VAL A 244 10.32 13.90 4.05
C VAL A 244 10.01 13.99 5.54
#